data_8a41673984cf090d88f97d63c60cebb4
#
_entry.id   8a41673984cf090d88f97d63c60cebb4
#
_cell.length_a   1.000
_cell.length_b   1.000
_cell.length_c   1.000
_cell.angle_alpha   90.00
_cell.angle_beta   90.00
_cell.angle_gamma   90.00
#
_symmetry.space_group_name_H-M   'P 1'
#
loop_
_entity.id
_entity.type
_entity.pdbx_description
1 polymer ?
#
loop_
_entity_poly.entity_id
_entity_poly.type
_entity_poly.pdbx_seq_one_letter_code
_entity_poly.pdbx_strand_id
1 'polypeptide(L)'
;MLILLRIILPLLLSVVGCSEEQPSDGPVISPRQETIALETQGVLDESQWPDRIAARHILIPFEGVTGAPMGTTNSREEALEIAQSIFQALMDGADMAELARIHSSDSTAGRGGFLGGAERGTWTEEFERSAFSLEIGATSQPVESPYGFHIIRREALEEVRLMHLVIQHADSSSQWQDTPNATRTLEEARALATQASQRIEEGAEFRAIAAELSDGPNGIRGADLGWFLRGEISPNFDDAVFALDIGETTDPIETPWGLHLVQRVE
;
A
#
# COMPACT_ATOMS: atom_id res chain seq x y z
N MET A 1 49.34 -39.84 -15.37
CA MET A 1 49.30 -41.04 -16.22
C MET A 1 48.00 -40.92 -17.02
N LEU A 2 48.10 -40.21 -18.14
CA LEU A 2 48.04 -40.67 -19.55
C LEU A 2 46.93 -41.71 -19.76
N ILE A 3 45.96 -41.43 -20.61
CA ILE A 3 45.98 -41.71 -22.06
C ILE A 3 44.91 -40.89 -22.80
N LEU A 4 45.36 -40.14 -23.80
CA LEU A 4 44.59 -39.62 -24.95
C LEU A 4 44.10 -40.80 -25.82
N LEU A 5 42.89 -40.63 -26.45
CA LEU A 5 42.64 -41.26 -27.73
C LEU A 5 41.86 -40.34 -28.66
N ARG A 6 42.54 -39.81 -29.65
CA ARG A 6 42.03 -39.20 -30.90
C ARG A 6 41.57 -40.33 -31.82
N ILE A 7 40.42 -40.15 -32.49
CA ILE A 7 40.13 -40.82 -33.77
C ILE A 7 39.62 -39.78 -34.75
N ILE A 8 40.22 -39.84 -35.94
CA ILE A 8 40.19 -38.96 -37.10
C ILE A 8 39.10 -39.43 -38.10
N LEU A 9 38.41 -38.45 -38.68
CA LEU A 9 37.67 -38.27 -39.93
C LEU A 9 37.75 -39.40 -41.01
N PRO A 10 36.73 -39.57 -41.86
CA PRO A 10 36.87 -38.90 -43.18
C PRO A 10 35.61 -38.20 -43.74
N LEU A 11 35.95 -37.18 -44.49
CA LEU A 11 35.26 -36.39 -45.48
C LEU A 11 34.53 -37.23 -46.53
N LEU A 12 33.27 -36.93 -46.82
CA LEU A 12 32.65 -37.28 -48.11
C LEU A 12 31.84 -36.07 -48.59
N LEU A 13 32.36 -35.46 -49.66
CA LEU A 13 31.75 -34.44 -50.48
C LEU A 13 30.68 -35.10 -51.36
N SER A 14 29.46 -34.56 -51.35
CA SER A 14 28.57 -34.66 -52.50
C SER A 14 27.78 -33.37 -52.67
N VAL A 15 28.09 -32.71 -53.76
CA VAL A 15 27.40 -31.53 -54.34
C VAL A 15 26.16 -32.04 -55.06
N VAL A 16 24.97 -31.48 -54.76
CA VAL A 16 23.89 -31.31 -55.75
C VAL A 16 22.82 -30.35 -55.19
N GLY A 17 22.47 -29.32 -55.97
CA GLY A 17 21.12 -28.75 -56.05
C GLY A 17 20.87 -27.46 -55.29
N CYS A 18 21.16 -26.34 -55.91
CA CYS A 18 20.50 -25.04 -55.67
C CYS A 18 19.00 -25.20 -55.90
N SER A 19 18.20 -24.94 -54.89
CA SER A 19 16.82 -24.43 -54.99
C SER A 19 16.72 -23.26 -54.06
N GLU A 20 16.62 -22.06 -54.61
CA GLU A 20 16.26 -20.86 -53.88
C GLU A 20 14.83 -21.00 -53.39
N GLU A 21 14.65 -21.34 -52.09
CA GLU A 21 13.40 -21.07 -51.40
C GLU A 21 13.42 -19.61 -50.93
N GLN A 22 12.53 -18.81 -51.46
CA GLN A 22 12.22 -17.47 -50.96
C GLN A 22 11.73 -17.58 -49.53
N PRO A 23 12.17 -16.68 -48.61
CA PRO A 23 11.59 -16.61 -47.28
C PRO A 23 10.15 -16.12 -47.42
N SER A 24 9.19 -16.90 -46.89
CA SER A 24 7.82 -16.48 -46.73
C SER A 24 7.81 -15.26 -45.79
N ASP A 25 7.34 -14.14 -46.32
CA ASP A 25 6.98 -12.97 -45.54
C ASP A 25 5.86 -13.33 -44.56
N GLY A 26 6.23 -13.77 -43.35
CA GLY A 26 5.36 -13.70 -42.19
C GLY A 26 5.14 -12.23 -41.83
N PRO A 27 3.99 -11.87 -41.29
CA PRO A 27 3.72 -10.48 -40.93
C PRO A 27 4.79 -10.00 -39.94
N VAL A 28 5.60 -9.03 -40.40
CA VAL A 28 6.56 -8.31 -39.54
C VAL A 28 5.73 -7.47 -38.58
N ILE A 29 5.53 -7.97 -37.38
CA ILE A 29 4.89 -7.21 -36.29
C ILE A 29 5.87 -6.09 -35.93
N SER A 30 5.46 -4.85 -36.25
CA SER A 30 6.25 -3.66 -35.93
C SER A 30 6.44 -3.56 -34.40
N PRO A 31 7.63 -3.12 -33.91
CA PRO A 31 7.86 -2.93 -32.47
C PRO A 31 6.82 -2.03 -31.77
N ARG A 32 6.15 -1.16 -32.56
CA ARG A 32 5.07 -0.28 -32.10
C ARG A 32 3.76 -1.03 -31.75
N GLN A 33 3.52 -2.19 -32.37
CA GLN A 33 2.31 -3.00 -32.09
C GLN A 33 2.50 -3.92 -30.88
N GLU A 34 3.72 -4.38 -30.61
CA GLU A 34 4.01 -5.14 -29.38
C GLU A 34 3.97 -4.25 -28.13
N THR A 35 4.45 -3.01 -28.22
CA THR A 35 4.36 -2.03 -27.11
C THR A 35 2.90 -1.72 -26.76
N ILE A 36 2.01 -1.56 -27.75
CA ILE A 36 0.58 -1.27 -27.56
C ILE A 36 -0.16 -2.47 -26.91
N ALA A 37 0.25 -3.69 -27.21
CA ALA A 37 -0.40 -4.89 -26.65
C ALA A 37 -0.03 -5.16 -25.18
N LEU A 38 1.10 -4.64 -24.69
CA LEU A 38 1.53 -4.72 -23.29
C LEU A 38 0.94 -3.59 -22.42
N GLU A 39 0.55 -2.46 -23.04
CA GLU A 39 0.01 -1.29 -22.35
C GLU A 39 -1.50 -1.39 -22.01
N THR A 40 -2.23 -2.36 -22.54
CA THR A 40 -3.70 -2.41 -22.42
C THR A 40 -4.26 -3.40 -21.38
N GLN A 41 -3.42 -4.12 -20.66
CA GLN A 41 -3.90 -4.98 -19.57
C GLN A 41 -4.01 -4.18 -18.26
N GLY A 42 -5.23 -4.00 -17.80
CA GLY A 42 -5.52 -3.36 -16.51
C GLY A 42 -5.71 -1.84 -16.56
N VAL A 43 -5.96 -1.26 -17.73
CA VAL A 43 -6.21 0.18 -17.91
C VAL A 43 -7.66 0.43 -18.32
N LEU A 44 -8.36 1.27 -17.54
CA LEU A 44 -9.74 1.69 -17.78
C LEU A 44 -9.80 2.85 -18.77
N ASP A 45 -10.83 2.88 -19.61
CA ASP A 45 -11.20 4.08 -20.37
C ASP A 45 -11.68 5.18 -19.42
N GLU A 46 -11.44 6.46 -19.76
CA GLU A 46 -11.81 7.60 -18.91
C GLU A 46 -13.30 7.63 -18.55
N SER A 47 -14.17 7.13 -19.41
CA SER A 47 -15.60 6.99 -19.15
C SER A 47 -15.94 5.96 -18.08
N GLN A 48 -15.00 5.08 -17.74
CA GLN A 48 -15.12 4.01 -16.73
C GLN A 48 -14.45 4.39 -15.40
N TRP A 49 -13.79 5.55 -15.34
CA TRP A 49 -13.12 5.97 -14.12
C TRP A 49 -14.14 6.24 -13.01
N PRO A 50 -13.94 5.67 -11.82
CA PRO A 50 -14.82 5.95 -10.68
C PRO A 50 -14.62 7.38 -10.17
N ASP A 51 -15.54 7.85 -9.34
CA ASP A 51 -15.45 9.17 -8.72
C ASP A 51 -14.37 9.22 -7.63
N ARG A 52 -14.10 8.08 -6.99
CA ARG A 52 -13.14 7.96 -5.88
C ARG A 52 -12.36 6.65 -5.99
N ILE A 53 -11.07 6.70 -5.69
CA ILE A 53 -10.17 5.53 -5.61
C ILE A 53 -9.31 5.57 -4.37
N ALA A 54 -8.78 4.42 -3.97
CA ALA A 54 -7.63 4.34 -3.08
C ALA A 54 -6.37 4.01 -3.89
N ALA A 55 -5.24 4.55 -3.48
CA ALA A 55 -3.96 4.32 -4.16
C ALA A 55 -2.80 4.18 -3.18
N ARG A 56 -1.77 3.51 -3.65
CA ARG A 56 -0.45 3.41 -3.02
C ARG A 56 0.59 3.82 -4.03
N HIS A 57 1.69 4.46 -3.60
CA HIS A 57 2.75 4.83 -4.52
C HIS A 57 4.15 4.73 -3.93
N ILE A 58 5.14 4.74 -4.83
CA ILE A 58 6.57 4.89 -4.52
C ILE A 58 7.06 6.10 -5.29
N LEU A 59 7.63 7.09 -4.59
CA LEU A 59 8.18 8.31 -5.19
C LEU A 59 9.70 8.25 -5.23
N ILE A 60 10.27 8.39 -6.42
CA ILE A 60 11.72 8.49 -6.67
C ILE A 60 12.02 9.90 -7.20
N PRO A 61 12.53 10.80 -6.36
CA PRO A 61 12.87 12.15 -6.77
C PRO A 61 14.21 12.20 -7.52
N PHE A 62 14.41 13.27 -8.29
CA PHE A 62 15.68 13.61 -8.91
C PHE A 62 16.03 15.08 -8.64
N GLU A 63 17.25 15.48 -8.98
CA GLU A 63 17.73 16.84 -8.72
C GLU A 63 16.83 17.88 -9.44
N GLY A 64 16.40 18.89 -8.70
CA GLY A 64 15.62 20.01 -9.23
C GLY A 64 14.10 19.85 -9.20
N VAL A 65 13.55 18.68 -8.80
CA VAL A 65 12.09 18.52 -8.65
C VAL A 65 11.57 19.18 -7.39
N THR A 66 10.28 19.49 -7.38
CA THR A 66 9.58 20.10 -6.25
C THR A 66 9.66 19.20 -5.02
N GLY A 67 10.08 19.75 -3.87
CA GLY A 67 10.11 19.02 -2.61
C GLY A 67 11.14 17.91 -2.52
N ALA A 68 12.12 17.86 -3.43
CA ALA A 68 13.20 16.89 -3.34
C ALA A 68 13.90 16.99 -1.95
N PRO A 69 14.15 15.86 -1.26
CA PRO A 69 14.90 15.84 -0.01
C PRO A 69 16.28 16.49 -0.17
N MET A 70 16.78 17.13 0.88
CA MET A 70 18.16 17.66 0.88
C MET A 70 19.14 16.52 0.63
N GLY A 71 20.03 16.71 -0.37
CA GLY A 71 21.02 15.70 -0.75
C GLY A 71 20.55 14.74 -1.84
N THR A 72 19.38 14.98 -2.45
CA THR A 72 19.01 14.28 -3.68
C THR A 72 20.02 14.61 -4.78
N THR A 73 20.71 13.60 -5.29
CA THR A 73 21.77 13.72 -6.32
C THR A 73 21.49 12.93 -7.58
N ASN A 74 20.40 12.14 -7.59
CA ASN A 74 20.04 11.37 -8.77
C ASN A 74 19.75 12.33 -9.94
N SER A 75 20.32 12.07 -11.10
CA SER A 75 19.83 12.66 -12.34
C SER A 75 18.42 12.15 -12.65
N ARG A 76 17.75 12.80 -13.58
CA ARG A 76 16.41 12.34 -14.03
C ARG A 76 16.49 10.92 -14.61
N GLU A 77 17.55 10.63 -15.38
CA GLU A 77 17.79 9.33 -15.98
C GLU A 77 18.02 8.24 -14.93
N GLU A 78 18.86 8.50 -13.92
CA GLU A 78 19.10 7.56 -12.81
C GLU A 78 17.83 7.29 -12.00
N ALA A 79 17.03 8.32 -11.72
CA ALA A 79 15.76 8.15 -11.02
C ALA A 79 14.76 7.30 -11.84
N LEU A 80 14.73 7.47 -13.16
CA LEU A 80 13.92 6.64 -14.05
C LEU A 80 14.38 5.18 -14.03
N GLU A 81 15.69 4.92 -14.10
CA GLU A 81 16.24 3.56 -14.02
C GLU A 81 15.90 2.89 -12.68
N ILE A 82 15.98 3.63 -11.58
CA ILE A 82 15.56 3.13 -10.24
C ILE A 82 14.06 2.80 -10.26
N ALA A 83 13.21 3.71 -10.75
CA ALA A 83 11.77 3.50 -10.82
C ALA A 83 11.40 2.29 -11.70
N GLN A 84 12.07 2.10 -12.84
CA GLN A 84 11.90 0.94 -13.72
C GLN A 84 12.32 -0.37 -13.04
N SER A 85 13.41 -0.35 -12.27
CA SER A 85 13.87 -1.52 -11.51
C SER A 85 12.86 -1.92 -10.43
N ILE A 86 12.30 -0.94 -9.72
CA ILE A 86 11.25 -1.17 -8.71
C ILE A 86 9.98 -1.71 -9.38
N PHE A 87 9.56 -1.11 -10.49
CA PHE A 87 8.42 -1.61 -11.25
C PHE A 87 8.63 -3.08 -11.68
N GLN A 88 9.81 -3.44 -12.18
CA GLN A 88 10.11 -4.83 -12.55
C GLN A 88 10.04 -5.76 -11.32
N ALA A 89 10.59 -5.36 -10.18
CA ALA A 89 10.50 -6.15 -8.95
C ALA A 89 9.04 -6.39 -8.52
N LEU A 90 8.16 -5.39 -8.70
CA LEU A 90 6.72 -5.54 -8.43
C LEU A 90 6.05 -6.52 -9.40
N MET A 91 6.43 -6.50 -10.68
CA MET A 91 5.93 -7.45 -11.67
C MET A 91 6.42 -8.88 -11.37
N ASP A 92 7.58 -9.02 -10.77
CA ASP A 92 8.15 -10.30 -10.30
C ASP A 92 7.56 -10.76 -8.96
N GLY A 93 6.61 -9.99 -8.38
CA GLY A 93 5.86 -10.35 -7.18
C GLY A 93 6.40 -9.80 -5.86
N ALA A 94 7.30 -8.82 -5.89
CA ALA A 94 7.73 -8.14 -4.67
C ALA A 94 6.58 -7.37 -4.01
N ASP A 95 6.64 -7.24 -2.68
CA ASP A 95 5.65 -6.48 -1.91
C ASP A 95 5.85 -4.97 -2.08
N MET A 96 4.80 -4.29 -2.55
CA MET A 96 4.86 -2.85 -2.80
C MET A 96 5.00 -2.02 -1.53
N ALA A 97 4.39 -2.45 -0.42
CA ALA A 97 4.49 -1.71 0.82
C ALA A 97 5.91 -1.77 1.39
N GLU A 98 6.59 -2.91 1.23
CA GLU A 98 7.99 -3.05 1.63
C GLU A 98 8.91 -2.22 0.74
N LEU A 99 8.74 -2.27 -0.59
CA LEU A 99 9.51 -1.43 -1.51
C LEU A 99 9.28 0.06 -1.27
N ALA A 100 8.06 0.47 -0.91
CA ALA A 100 7.78 1.86 -0.54
C ALA A 100 8.53 2.28 0.72
N ARG A 101 8.58 1.44 1.77
CA ARG A 101 9.35 1.73 3.00
C ARG A 101 10.84 1.90 2.74
N ILE A 102 11.38 1.15 1.78
CA ILE A 102 12.83 1.14 1.47
C ILE A 102 13.20 2.28 0.52
N HIS A 103 12.40 2.55 -0.49
CA HIS A 103 12.79 3.37 -1.64
C HIS A 103 12.02 4.68 -1.78
N SER A 104 10.80 4.79 -1.22
CA SER A 104 9.99 5.98 -1.42
C SER A 104 10.50 7.16 -0.60
N SER A 105 10.61 8.31 -1.25
CA SER A 105 10.89 9.59 -0.59
C SER A 105 9.64 10.32 -0.10
N ASP A 106 8.45 9.77 -0.35
CA ASP A 106 7.20 10.35 0.12
C ASP A 106 6.98 10.11 1.61
N SER A 107 6.27 11.03 2.27
CA SER A 107 5.93 10.94 3.70
C SER A 107 5.10 9.70 4.05
N THR A 108 4.40 9.11 3.07
CA THR A 108 3.64 7.88 3.23
C THR A 108 4.50 6.61 3.20
N ALA A 109 5.81 6.71 2.97
CA ALA A 109 6.74 5.56 2.95
C ALA A 109 6.59 4.66 4.18
N GLY A 110 6.48 5.26 5.39
CA GLY A 110 6.28 4.54 6.66
C GLY A 110 4.98 3.72 6.71
N ARG A 111 3.96 4.15 5.95
CA ARG A 111 2.68 3.42 5.76
C ARG A 111 2.68 2.57 4.49
N GLY A 112 3.87 2.21 3.98
CA GLY A 112 4.03 1.44 2.75
C GLY A 112 3.55 2.16 1.49
N GLY A 113 3.60 3.49 1.47
CA GLY A 113 3.21 4.32 0.33
C GLY A 113 1.70 4.54 0.17
N PHE A 114 0.87 4.14 1.14
CA PHE A 114 -0.59 4.28 1.05
C PHE A 114 -1.03 5.74 1.19
N LEU A 115 -1.77 6.22 0.18
CA LEU A 115 -2.25 7.61 0.08
C LEU A 115 -3.65 7.83 0.66
N GLY A 116 -4.38 6.75 0.92
CA GLY A 116 -5.79 6.82 1.27
C GLY A 116 -6.71 6.90 0.05
N GLY A 117 -7.99 7.17 0.32
CA GLY A 117 -8.98 7.40 -0.71
C GLY A 117 -8.99 8.86 -1.18
N ALA A 118 -9.10 9.05 -2.48
CA ALA A 118 -9.13 10.38 -3.09
C ALA A 118 -10.16 10.49 -4.20
N GLU A 119 -10.77 11.65 -4.31
CA GLU A 119 -11.61 12.05 -5.43
C GLU A 119 -10.75 12.67 -6.53
N ARG A 120 -11.32 12.81 -7.73
CA ARG A 120 -10.66 13.53 -8.84
C ARG A 120 -10.30 14.95 -8.44
N GLY A 121 -9.14 15.43 -8.90
CA GLY A 121 -8.60 16.76 -8.58
C GLY A 121 -7.80 16.82 -7.28
N THR A 122 -7.57 15.67 -6.63
CA THR A 122 -6.78 15.59 -5.38
C THR A 122 -5.28 15.60 -5.65
N TRP A 123 -4.84 14.92 -6.72
CA TRP A 123 -3.43 14.74 -7.06
C TRP A 123 -3.02 15.55 -8.30
N THR A 124 -1.74 15.52 -8.68
CA THR A 124 -1.29 16.12 -9.94
C THR A 124 -1.92 15.40 -11.14
N GLU A 125 -2.09 16.13 -12.25
CA GLU A 125 -2.80 15.62 -13.42
C GLU A 125 -2.21 14.32 -13.96
N GLU A 126 -0.87 14.22 -14.02
CA GLU A 126 -0.15 13.05 -14.55
C GLU A 126 -0.35 11.84 -13.64
N PHE A 127 -0.25 12.06 -12.32
CA PHE A 127 -0.49 11.03 -11.31
C PHE A 127 -1.94 10.55 -11.36
N GLU A 128 -2.88 11.49 -11.32
CA GLU A 128 -4.31 11.21 -11.29
C GLU A 128 -4.77 10.46 -12.53
N ARG A 129 -4.35 10.90 -13.71
CA ARG A 129 -4.67 10.21 -14.97
C ARG A 129 -4.20 8.75 -14.93
N SER A 130 -3.01 8.49 -14.42
CA SER A 130 -2.51 7.13 -14.27
C SER A 130 -3.28 6.35 -13.22
N ALA A 131 -3.44 6.88 -12.01
CA ALA A 131 -4.08 6.19 -10.89
C ALA A 131 -5.54 5.77 -11.18
N PHE A 132 -6.33 6.68 -11.77
CA PHE A 132 -7.74 6.42 -12.10
C PHE A 132 -7.92 5.49 -13.29
N SER A 133 -6.95 5.42 -14.19
CA SER A 133 -7.00 4.49 -15.32
C SER A 133 -6.68 3.04 -14.93
N LEU A 134 -6.03 2.79 -13.80
CA LEU A 134 -5.69 1.43 -13.37
C LEU A 134 -6.94 0.65 -12.92
N GLU A 135 -6.95 -0.66 -13.14
CA GLU A 135 -7.83 -1.58 -12.42
C GLU A 135 -7.34 -1.79 -10.98
N ILE A 136 -8.24 -2.22 -10.08
CA ILE A 136 -7.88 -2.52 -8.69
C ILE A 136 -6.77 -3.59 -8.67
N GLY A 137 -5.68 -3.32 -7.93
CA GLY A 137 -4.50 -4.18 -7.83
C GLY A 137 -3.47 -3.97 -8.95
N ALA A 138 -3.84 -3.28 -10.04
CA ALA A 138 -2.91 -2.98 -11.13
C ALA A 138 -1.88 -1.92 -10.72
N THR A 139 -0.68 -2.02 -11.30
CA THR A 139 0.45 -1.13 -11.02
C THR A 139 0.85 -0.38 -12.30
N SER A 140 1.07 0.94 -12.21
CA SER A 140 1.50 1.76 -13.34
C SER A 140 2.95 1.50 -13.71
N GLN A 141 3.30 1.79 -14.96
CA GLN A 141 4.67 2.15 -15.32
C GLN A 141 5.12 3.39 -14.52
N PRO A 142 6.43 3.70 -14.44
CA PRO A 142 6.89 4.95 -13.87
C PRO A 142 6.23 6.19 -14.52
N VAL A 143 5.56 7.00 -13.71
CA VAL A 143 4.86 8.23 -14.10
C VAL A 143 5.65 9.42 -13.62
N GLU A 144 6.03 10.32 -14.52
CA GLU A 144 6.73 11.55 -14.14
C GLU A 144 5.76 12.63 -13.71
N SER A 145 6.10 13.33 -12.63
CA SER A 145 5.37 14.49 -12.11
C SER A 145 6.36 15.60 -11.68
N PRO A 146 5.89 16.77 -11.26
CA PRO A 146 6.77 17.80 -10.69
C PRO A 146 7.57 17.36 -9.45
N TYR A 147 7.27 16.21 -8.84
CA TYR A 147 7.93 15.69 -7.63
C TYR A 147 8.95 14.58 -7.92
N GLY A 148 8.95 14.01 -9.12
CA GLY A 148 9.78 12.89 -9.53
C GLY A 148 9.01 11.80 -10.25
N PHE A 149 9.55 10.57 -10.24
CA PHE A 149 8.88 9.40 -10.82
C PHE A 149 8.06 8.68 -9.75
N HIS A 150 6.82 8.34 -10.10
CA HIS A 150 5.90 7.57 -9.26
C HIS A 150 5.66 6.20 -9.89
N ILE A 151 5.69 5.15 -9.07
CA ILE A 151 5.08 3.86 -9.37
C ILE A 151 3.79 3.82 -8.55
N ILE A 152 2.64 3.65 -9.20
CA ILE A 152 1.32 3.78 -8.59
C ILE A 152 0.61 2.44 -8.66
N ARG A 153 0.01 1.99 -7.56
CA ARG A 153 -0.92 0.86 -7.52
C ARG A 153 -2.29 1.37 -7.10
N ARG A 154 -3.32 0.99 -7.85
CA ARG A 154 -4.68 1.22 -7.41
C ARG A 154 -5.06 0.17 -6.37
N GLU A 155 -5.48 0.62 -5.20
CA GLU A 155 -5.94 -0.24 -4.11
C GLU A 155 -7.47 -0.37 -4.12
N ALA A 156 -7.98 -1.43 -3.49
CA ALA A 156 -9.40 -1.51 -3.18
C ALA A 156 -9.80 -0.40 -2.21
N LEU A 157 -10.96 0.19 -2.43
CA LEU A 157 -11.55 1.14 -1.49
C LEU A 157 -12.28 0.36 -0.40
N GLU A 158 -11.54 -0.09 0.61
CA GLU A 158 -12.08 -0.78 1.77
C GLU A 158 -12.29 0.23 2.89
N GLU A 159 -13.53 0.32 3.38
CA GLU A 159 -13.91 1.22 4.46
C GLU A 159 -14.54 0.43 5.61
N VAL A 160 -14.26 0.85 6.83
CA VAL A 160 -14.90 0.34 8.05
C VAL A 160 -15.34 1.51 8.92
N ARG A 161 -16.49 1.38 9.55
CA ARG A 161 -16.91 2.32 10.59
C ARG A 161 -16.62 1.73 11.95
N LEU A 162 -15.95 2.52 12.79
CA LEU A 162 -15.40 2.06 14.03
C LEU A 162 -15.99 2.83 15.23
N MET A 163 -16.17 2.11 16.32
CA MET A 163 -16.27 2.68 17.68
C MET A 163 -15.04 2.32 18.48
N HIS A 164 -14.66 3.16 19.43
CA HIS A 164 -13.45 2.97 20.20
C HIS A 164 -13.58 3.49 21.63
N LEU A 165 -12.97 2.78 22.57
CA LEU A 165 -12.70 3.28 23.91
C LEU A 165 -11.19 3.19 24.19
N VAL A 166 -10.69 4.07 25.03
CA VAL A 166 -9.30 4.07 25.47
C VAL A 166 -9.23 4.11 26.98
N ILE A 167 -8.38 3.27 27.56
CA ILE A 167 -8.07 3.21 28.98
C ILE A 167 -6.62 3.62 29.16
N GLN A 168 -6.40 4.80 29.73
CA GLN A 168 -5.06 5.35 29.98
C GLN A 168 -4.46 4.78 31.26
N HIS A 169 -3.14 4.87 31.39
CA HIS A 169 -2.36 4.60 32.60
C HIS A 169 -1.37 5.75 32.86
N ALA A 170 -0.71 5.74 33.98
CA ALA A 170 0.13 6.84 34.45
C ALA A 170 1.24 7.23 33.43
N ASP A 171 1.73 6.26 32.64
CA ASP A 171 2.77 6.48 31.64
C ASP A 171 2.21 6.75 30.23
N SER A 172 0.89 6.82 30.06
CA SER A 172 0.27 7.13 28.77
C SER A 172 0.53 8.56 28.36
N SER A 173 0.84 8.75 27.09
CA SER A 173 0.92 10.08 26.47
C SER A 173 -0.49 10.65 26.33
N SER A 174 -0.85 11.65 27.12
CA SER A 174 -2.15 12.32 26.95
C SER A 174 -2.11 13.26 25.75
N GLN A 175 -3.00 13.02 24.79
CA GLN A 175 -3.22 13.94 23.66
C GLN A 175 -4.36 14.94 23.94
N TRP A 176 -5.10 14.75 25.03
CA TRP A 176 -6.31 15.54 25.30
C TRP A 176 -6.07 16.45 26.50
N GLN A 177 -6.13 17.77 26.24
CA GLN A 177 -5.80 18.80 27.26
C GLN A 177 -6.77 18.81 28.46
N ASP A 178 -7.97 18.26 28.28
CA ASP A 178 -9.05 18.35 29.29
C ASP A 178 -9.26 17.03 30.05
N THR A 179 -8.46 15.99 29.81
CA THR A 179 -8.55 14.74 30.59
C THR A 179 -7.56 14.77 31.76
N PRO A 180 -7.99 14.46 32.98
CA PRO A 180 -7.09 14.28 34.09
C PRO A 180 -6.08 13.17 33.77
N ASN A 181 -4.81 13.36 34.12
CA ASN A 181 -3.82 12.31 34.00
C ASN A 181 -4.31 11.07 34.75
N ALA A 182 -4.33 9.93 34.07
CA ALA A 182 -4.67 8.67 34.69
C ALA A 182 -3.66 8.33 35.80
N THR A 183 -4.13 7.91 36.94
CA THR A 183 -3.29 7.52 38.07
C THR A 183 -3.09 6.02 38.21
N ARG A 184 -3.85 5.24 37.41
CA ARG A 184 -3.75 3.78 37.41
C ARG A 184 -2.47 3.29 36.78
N THR A 185 -1.97 2.18 37.26
CA THR A 185 -0.82 1.48 36.64
C THR A 185 -1.22 0.84 35.32
N LEU A 186 -0.25 0.46 34.50
CA LEU A 186 -0.51 -0.31 33.28
C LEU A 186 -1.23 -1.64 33.56
N GLU A 187 -0.90 -2.31 34.66
CA GLU A 187 -1.54 -3.56 35.07
C GLU A 187 -3.02 -3.36 35.39
N GLU A 188 -3.35 -2.29 36.14
CA GLU A 188 -4.74 -1.92 36.42
C GLU A 188 -5.50 -1.52 35.13
N ALA A 189 -4.86 -0.83 34.23
CA ALA A 189 -5.47 -0.50 32.95
C ALA A 189 -5.74 -1.74 32.08
N ARG A 190 -4.80 -2.70 32.04
CA ARG A 190 -5.01 -4.00 31.37
C ARG A 190 -6.16 -4.80 32.00
N ALA A 191 -6.24 -4.83 33.31
CA ALA A 191 -7.35 -5.50 33.99
C ALA A 191 -8.71 -4.88 33.66
N LEU A 192 -8.79 -3.54 33.58
CA LEU A 192 -9.99 -2.82 33.16
C LEU A 192 -10.35 -3.08 31.71
N ALA A 193 -9.36 -3.08 30.79
CA ALA A 193 -9.57 -3.37 29.38
C ALA A 193 -10.10 -4.81 29.19
N THR A 194 -9.52 -5.79 29.90
CA THR A 194 -9.98 -7.18 29.86
C THR A 194 -11.40 -7.29 30.42
N GLN A 195 -11.72 -6.61 31.51
CA GLN A 195 -13.06 -6.57 32.05
C GLN A 195 -14.08 -5.94 31.09
N ALA A 196 -13.70 -4.87 30.43
CA ALA A 196 -14.51 -4.22 29.39
C ALA A 196 -14.80 -5.18 28.23
N SER A 197 -13.76 -5.86 27.71
CA SER A 197 -13.89 -6.87 26.65
C SER A 197 -14.87 -7.97 27.06
N GLN A 198 -14.69 -8.57 28.23
CA GLN A 198 -15.58 -9.62 28.75
C GLN A 198 -17.04 -9.16 28.85
N ARG A 199 -17.30 -7.95 29.37
CA ARG A 199 -18.65 -7.41 29.45
C ARG A 199 -19.30 -7.23 28.07
N ILE A 200 -18.52 -6.82 27.07
CA ILE A 200 -18.99 -6.67 25.68
C ILE A 200 -19.29 -8.05 25.08
N GLU A 201 -18.42 -9.04 25.26
CA GLU A 201 -18.65 -10.43 24.84
C GLU A 201 -19.90 -11.05 25.49
N GLU A 202 -20.20 -10.69 26.75
CA GLU A 202 -21.41 -11.08 27.48
C GLU A 202 -22.67 -10.32 27.00
N GLY A 203 -22.53 -9.41 26.03
CA GLY A 203 -23.65 -8.70 25.42
C GLY A 203 -23.90 -7.29 25.92
N ALA A 204 -22.99 -6.71 26.71
CA ALA A 204 -23.11 -5.30 27.08
C ALA A 204 -22.89 -4.41 25.87
N GLU A 205 -23.65 -3.34 25.73
CA GLU A 205 -23.52 -2.35 24.67
C GLU A 205 -22.16 -1.64 24.74
N PHE A 206 -21.38 -1.69 23.65
CA PHE A 206 -20.06 -1.06 23.56
C PHE A 206 -20.10 0.43 23.97
N ARG A 207 -21.13 1.16 23.53
CA ARG A 207 -21.31 2.59 23.85
C ARG A 207 -21.48 2.82 25.34
N ALA A 208 -22.17 1.92 26.04
CA ALA A 208 -22.36 2.03 27.49
C ALA A 208 -21.04 1.79 28.24
N ILE A 209 -20.28 0.79 27.84
CA ILE A 209 -18.95 0.50 28.41
C ILE A 209 -17.98 1.66 28.12
N ALA A 210 -17.98 2.20 26.89
CA ALA A 210 -17.14 3.34 26.53
C ALA A 210 -17.50 4.61 27.32
N ALA A 211 -18.78 4.88 27.55
CA ALA A 211 -19.24 6.01 28.37
C ALA A 211 -18.83 5.88 29.85
N GLU A 212 -18.73 4.64 30.36
CA GLU A 212 -18.34 4.35 31.73
C GLU A 212 -16.81 4.38 31.94
N LEU A 213 -16.03 3.82 31.00
CA LEU A 213 -14.63 3.48 31.21
C LEU A 213 -13.63 4.25 30.35
N SER A 214 -14.08 4.88 29.25
CA SER A 214 -13.15 5.55 28.35
C SER A 214 -12.60 6.84 28.90
N ASP A 215 -11.29 6.95 28.98
CA ASP A 215 -10.59 8.20 29.33
C ASP A 215 -10.50 9.17 28.13
N GLY A 216 -10.89 8.74 26.92
CA GLY A 216 -10.87 9.58 25.73
C GLY A 216 -12.12 10.43 25.56
N PRO A 217 -12.02 11.54 24.81
CA PRO A 217 -13.11 12.51 24.65
C PRO A 217 -14.34 11.92 23.91
N ASN A 218 -14.16 10.83 23.17
CA ASN A 218 -15.23 10.18 22.41
C ASN A 218 -16.07 9.22 23.29
N GLY A 219 -15.60 8.80 24.45
CA GLY A 219 -16.36 7.92 25.35
C GLY A 219 -17.75 8.48 25.67
N ILE A 220 -17.81 9.74 26.11
CA ILE A 220 -19.06 10.46 26.42
C ILE A 220 -19.93 10.68 25.18
N ARG A 221 -19.35 10.74 23.98
CA ARG A 221 -20.04 10.95 22.69
C ARG A 221 -20.49 9.66 22.03
N GLY A 222 -20.46 8.52 22.73
CA GLY A 222 -20.84 7.22 22.21
C GLY A 222 -19.78 6.50 21.42
N ALA A 223 -18.51 6.87 21.63
CA ALA A 223 -17.33 6.19 21.12
C ALA A 223 -17.17 6.16 19.58
N ASP A 224 -18.04 6.79 18.81
CA ASP A 224 -18.00 6.77 17.34
C ASP A 224 -16.77 7.52 16.81
N LEU A 225 -15.93 6.81 16.04
CA LEU A 225 -14.78 7.37 15.36
C LEU A 225 -15.07 7.74 13.88
N GLY A 226 -16.19 7.25 13.34
CA GLY A 226 -16.52 7.42 11.90
C GLY A 226 -15.89 6.35 11.01
N TRP A 227 -15.76 6.68 9.73
CA TRP A 227 -15.25 5.82 8.67
C TRP A 227 -13.75 5.94 8.53
N PHE A 228 -13.10 4.81 8.29
CA PHE A 228 -11.67 4.69 7.99
C PHE A 228 -11.46 3.84 6.76
N LEU A 229 -10.53 4.26 5.92
CA LEU A 229 -9.99 3.46 4.84
C LEU A 229 -8.86 2.58 5.35
N ARG A 230 -8.73 1.39 4.78
CA ARG A 230 -7.58 0.52 5.02
C ARG A 230 -6.28 1.29 4.74
N GLY A 231 -5.37 1.32 5.72
CA GLY A 231 -4.09 2.01 5.65
C GLY A 231 -4.09 3.47 6.14
N GLU A 232 -5.23 4.03 6.56
CA GLU A 232 -5.29 5.36 7.20
C GLU A 232 -4.82 5.33 8.67
N ILE A 233 -4.88 4.16 9.31
CA ILE A 233 -4.48 3.95 10.70
C ILE A 233 -3.06 3.34 10.74
N SER A 234 -2.46 3.23 11.93
CA SER A 234 -1.17 2.53 12.04
C SER A 234 -1.31 1.05 11.64
N PRO A 235 -0.30 0.41 11.03
CA PRO A 235 -0.42 -0.94 10.47
C PRO A 235 -0.98 -1.98 11.45
N ASN A 236 -0.49 -2.02 12.69
CA ASN A 236 -0.98 -2.99 13.70
C ASN A 236 -2.45 -2.78 14.06
N PHE A 237 -2.91 -1.53 14.03
CA PHE A 237 -4.30 -1.17 14.31
C PHE A 237 -5.19 -1.49 13.11
N ASP A 238 -4.69 -1.17 11.92
CA ASP A 238 -5.36 -1.40 10.64
C ASP A 238 -5.68 -2.89 10.44
N ASP A 239 -4.67 -3.75 10.56
CA ASP A 239 -4.86 -5.20 10.42
C ASP A 239 -5.88 -5.75 11.43
N ALA A 240 -5.84 -5.27 12.68
CA ALA A 240 -6.77 -5.71 13.71
C ALA A 240 -8.23 -5.32 13.41
N VAL A 241 -8.48 -4.07 12.99
CA VAL A 241 -9.86 -3.59 12.79
C VAL A 241 -10.49 -4.06 11.49
N PHE A 242 -9.69 -4.23 10.43
CA PHE A 242 -10.19 -4.74 9.14
C PHE A 242 -10.40 -6.26 9.12
N ALA A 243 -9.86 -6.99 10.11
CA ALA A 243 -10.13 -8.41 10.30
C ALA A 243 -11.44 -8.70 11.04
N LEU A 244 -12.03 -7.70 11.71
CA LEU A 244 -13.25 -7.86 12.50
C LEU A 244 -14.48 -8.09 11.60
N ASP A 245 -15.38 -8.93 12.04
CA ASP A 245 -16.75 -8.94 11.55
C ASP A 245 -17.55 -7.76 12.13
N ILE A 246 -18.67 -7.41 11.47
CA ILE A 246 -19.56 -6.33 11.96
C ILE A 246 -20.10 -6.72 13.34
N GLY A 247 -19.92 -5.84 14.33
CA GLY A 247 -20.27 -6.05 15.73
C GLY A 247 -19.16 -6.67 16.58
N GLU A 248 -18.09 -7.17 15.96
CA GLU A 248 -16.95 -7.75 16.66
C GLU A 248 -16.04 -6.66 17.25
N THR A 249 -15.35 -7.00 18.34
CA THR A 249 -14.45 -6.10 19.08
C THR A 249 -13.04 -6.69 19.12
N THR A 250 -12.01 -5.86 18.97
CA THR A 250 -10.61 -6.29 19.10
C THR A 250 -10.29 -6.76 20.52
N ASP A 251 -9.26 -7.59 20.66
CA ASP A 251 -8.50 -7.66 21.90
C ASP A 251 -7.93 -6.28 22.27
N PRO A 252 -7.61 -6.02 23.57
CA PRO A 252 -6.99 -4.77 23.96
C PRO A 252 -5.68 -4.48 23.23
N ILE A 253 -5.62 -3.39 22.46
CA ILE A 253 -4.44 -2.95 21.72
C ILE A 253 -3.70 -1.90 22.54
N GLU A 254 -2.45 -2.18 22.90
CA GLU A 254 -1.59 -1.24 23.62
C GLU A 254 -0.93 -0.24 22.67
N THR A 255 -1.03 1.03 23.00
CA THR A 255 -0.39 2.15 22.27
C THR A 255 0.25 3.12 23.29
N PRO A 256 1.04 4.10 22.83
CA PRO A 256 1.53 5.16 23.72
C PRO A 256 0.43 5.96 24.43
N TRP A 257 -0.82 5.91 23.96
CA TRP A 257 -1.96 6.65 24.54
C TRP A 257 -2.78 5.83 25.50
N GLY A 258 -2.50 4.54 25.67
CA GLY A 258 -3.19 3.62 26.54
C GLY A 258 -3.61 2.33 25.83
N LEU A 259 -4.57 1.65 26.42
CA LEU A 259 -5.16 0.41 25.91
C LEU A 259 -6.47 0.73 25.19
N HIS A 260 -6.59 0.27 23.98
CA HIS A 260 -7.73 0.52 23.09
C HIS A 260 -8.54 -0.75 22.89
N LEU A 261 -9.86 -0.63 22.99
CA LEU A 261 -10.80 -1.58 22.41
C LEU A 261 -11.52 -0.92 21.25
N VAL A 262 -11.63 -1.62 20.12
CA VAL A 262 -12.27 -1.09 18.92
C VAL A 262 -13.32 -2.08 18.45
N GLN A 263 -14.51 -1.58 18.12
CA GLN A 263 -15.58 -2.37 17.56
C GLN A 263 -15.87 -1.92 16.13
N ARG A 264 -15.96 -2.87 15.21
CA ARG A 264 -16.48 -2.59 13.86
C ARG A 264 -17.99 -2.55 13.88
N VAL A 265 -18.59 -1.46 13.37
CA VAL A 265 -20.05 -1.27 13.34
C VAL A 265 -20.64 -1.33 11.93
N GLU A 266 -19.82 -1.05 10.93
CA GLU A 266 -20.18 -1.15 9.49
C GLU A 266 -18.94 -1.50 8.66
#